data_d0b18cab1230a82eb3b1f64f51edc1a8
#
_entry.id   d0b18cab1230a82eb3b1f64f51edc1a8
#
_cell.length_a   1.000
_cell.length_b   1.000
_cell.length_c   1.000
_cell.angle_alpha   90.00
_cell.angle_beta   90.00
_cell.angle_gamma   90.00
#
_symmetry.space_group_name_H-M   'P 1'
#
loop_
_entity.id
_entity.type
_entity.pdbx_description
1 polymer ?
#
loop_
_entity_poly.entity_id
_entity_poly.type
_entity_poly.pdbx_seq_one_letter_code
_entity_poly.pdbx_strand_id
1 'polypeptide(L)'
;HNPTGTLPTHAEWRVLTDLCVEAGVHLLSDEVYRFLEFDPADRLVAGADALERGVSLGVMSKSFAMAGLRIGWLATRDRALLERVAAFKDYTTICSSAPSEILALIALRARETVLTRSRAIVEANLPLLDAFFAERPEAFVWVRPRAGSVAFPRLTLPGTTVDDFAAELVEAEGVLLLPGSRFGHPGNHFRVGFGRTDLPVALGRLAAFADLRLG
;
A
#
# COMPACT_ATOMS: atom_id res chain seq x y z
N HIS A 1 -1.40 4.10 -3.63
CA HIS A 1 -1.78 4.93 -2.46
C HIS A 1 -2.34 4.06 -1.33
N ASN A 2 -1.95 4.37 -0.10
CA ASN A 2 -2.51 3.79 1.12
C ASN A 2 -3.44 4.83 1.78
N PRO A 3 -4.74 4.54 1.99
CA PRO A 3 -5.34 3.19 2.03
C PRO A 3 -6.07 2.72 0.76
N THR A 4 -6.20 3.52 -0.29
CA THR A 4 -7.17 3.28 -1.37
C THR A 4 -6.73 2.25 -2.41
N GLY A 5 -5.44 1.95 -2.54
CA GLY A 5 -4.91 1.12 -3.63
C GLY A 5 -5.00 1.78 -5.01
N THR A 6 -5.20 3.11 -5.05
CA THR A 6 -5.21 3.87 -6.32
C THR A 6 -3.80 4.03 -6.87
N LEU A 7 -3.73 4.15 -8.17
CA LEU A 7 -2.53 4.42 -8.94
C LEU A 7 -2.88 5.46 -10.00
N PRO A 8 -2.11 6.55 -10.17
CA PRO A 8 -2.31 7.48 -11.27
C PRO A 8 -2.17 6.80 -12.64
N THR A 9 -2.83 7.32 -13.63
CA THR A 9 -2.59 6.94 -15.03
C THR A 9 -1.28 7.55 -15.52
N HIS A 10 -0.72 7.01 -16.61
CA HIS A 10 0.47 7.59 -17.25
C HIS A 10 0.26 9.06 -17.68
N ALA A 11 -0.96 9.42 -18.08
CA ALA A 11 -1.31 10.79 -18.47
C ALA A 11 -1.29 11.72 -17.25
N GLU A 12 -1.93 11.31 -16.15
CA GLU A 12 -1.93 12.09 -14.89
C GLU A 12 -0.51 12.22 -14.32
N TRP A 13 0.28 11.14 -14.39
CA TRP A 13 1.68 11.19 -13.95
C TRP A 13 2.49 12.21 -14.75
N ARG A 14 2.31 12.24 -16.08
CA ARG A 14 2.98 13.22 -16.95
C ARG A 14 2.58 14.65 -16.59
N VAL A 15 1.28 14.92 -16.45
CA VAL A 15 0.80 16.25 -16.04
C VAL A 15 1.40 16.66 -14.70
N LEU A 16 1.45 15.77 -13.72
CA LEU A 16 2.04 16.05 -12.41
C LEU A 16 3.55 16.37 -12.52
N THR A 17 4.30 15.59 -13.30
CA THR A 17 5.74 15.82 -13.47
C THR A 17 6.01 17.14 -14.22
N ASP A 18 5.23 17.45 -15.25
CA ASP A 18 5.35 18.72 -16.00
C ASP A 18 5.07 19.93 -15.09
N LEU A 19 4.03 19.87 -14.28
CA LEU A 19 3.73 20.92 -13.28
C LEU A 19 4.88 21.10 -12.27
N CYS A 20 5.50 20.00 -11.81
CA CYS A 20 6.64 20.09 -10.91
C CYS A 20 7.85 20.76 -11.58
N VAL A 21 8.09 20.48 -12.86
CA VAL A 21 9.15 21.12 -13.63
C VAL A 21 8.87 22.61 -13.81
N GLU A 22 7.67 22.97 -14.22
CA GLU A 22 7.24 24.39 -14.40
C GLU A 22 7.35 25.19 -13.11
N ALA A 23 6.91 24.61 -11.99
CA ALA A 23 6.98 25.23 -10.67
C ALA A 23 8.38 25.24 -10.05
N GLY A 24 9.33 24.50 -10.61
CA GLY A 24 10.69 24.36 -10.07
C GLY A 24 10.77 23.68 -8.71
N VAL A 25 9.80 22.79 -8.38
CA VAL A 25 9.70 22.09 -7.10
C VAL A 25 10.24 20.66 -7.19
N HIS A 26 10.58 20.07 -6.04
CA HIS A 26 10.90 18.66 -5.97
C HIS A 26 9.62 17.81 -5.93
N LEU A 27 9.66 16.65 -6.57
CA LEU A 27 8.64 15.63 -6.48
C LEU A 27 9.17 14.46 -5.63
N LEU A 28 8.62 14.25 -4.43
CA LEU A 28 8.85 13.03 -3.67
C LEU A 28 7.78 11.99 -4.05
N SER A 29 8.20 10.95 -4.76
CA SER A 29 7.37 9.81 -5.13
C SER A 29 7.53 8.69 -4.10
N ASP A 30 6.47 8.41 -3.34
CA ASP A 30 6.42 7.25 -2.46
C ASP A 30 6.10 6.00 -3.29
N GLU A 31 7.12 5.20 -3.59
CA GLU A 31 7.04 4.02 -4.44
C GLU A 31 7.11 2.70 -3.65
N VAL A 32 6.71 2.72 -2.38
CA VAL A 32 6.80 1.54 -1.50
C VAL A 32 6.00 0.34 -1.98
N TYR A 33 4.96 0.56 -2.82
CA TYR A 33 4.16 -0.50 -3.45
C TYR A 33 4.56 -0.79 -4.90
N ARG A 34 5.62 -0.18 -5.42
CA ARG A 34 6.14 -0.46 -6.77
C ARG A 34 6.39 -1.96 -6.93
N PHE A 35 6.08 -2.51 -8.10
CA PHE A 35 6.06 -3.94 -8.45
C PHE A 35 4.84 -4.73 -7.95
N LEU A 36 3.87 -4.07 -7.30
CA LEU A 36 2.56 -4.62 -6.96
C LEU A 36 1.44 -3.98 -7.78
N GLU A 37 1.73 -3.43 -8.93
CA GLU A 37 0.75 -3.10 -9.97
C GLU A 37 0.13 -4.41 -10.48
N PHE A 38 -1.19 -4.48 -10.59
CA PHE A 38 -1.87 -5.71 -11.05
C PHE A 38 -1.67 -5.92 -12.55
N ASP A 39 -1.63 -4.83 -13.33
CA ASP A 39 -1.15 -4.84 -14.70
C ASP A 39 0.27 -4.24 -14.74
N PRO A 40 1.29 -4.98 -15.20
CA PRO A 40 2.63 -4.43 -15.36
C PRO A 40 2.70 -3.20 -16.28
N ALA A 41 1.74 -3.03 -17.20
CA ALA A 41 1.63 -1.87 -18.08
C ALA A 41 1.26 -0.59 -17.32
N ASP A 42 0.64 -0.70 -16.13
CA ASP A 42 0.31 0.43 -15.27
C ASP A 42 1.52 0.99 -14.51
N ARG A 43 2.68 0.33 -14.58
CA ARG A 43 3.88 0.77 -13.85
C ARG A 43 4.41 2.09 -14.39
N LEU A 44 4.36 3.12 -13.56
CA LEU A 44 4.84 4.45 -13.88
C LEU A 44 6.37 4.51 -13.93
N VAL A 45 6.90 5.51 -14.64
CA VAL A 45 8.32 5.86 -14.55
C VAL A 45 8.60 6.29 -13.11
N ALA A 46 9.72 5.86 -12.53
CA ALA A 46 10.11 6.24 -11.18
C ALA A 46 10.32 7.76 -11.08
N GLY A 47 9.97 8.36 -9.94
CA GLY A 47 10.11 9.81 -9.75
C GLY A 47 11.52 10.30 -10.03
N ALA A 48 12.54 9.56 -9.57
CA ALA A 48 13.96 9.87 -9.83
C ALA A 48 14.37 9.80 -11.31
N ASP A 49 13.59 9.10 -12.14
CA ASP A 49 13.83 9.01 -13.58
C ASP A 49 12.94 9.95 -14.39
N ALA A 50 11.81 10.38 -13.82
CA ALA A 50 10.84 11.23 -14.50
C ALA A 50 11.29 12.68 -14.62
N LEU A 51 12.00 13.22 -13.63
CA LEU A 51 12.49 14.61 -13.63
C LEU A 51 13.75 14.76 -12.78
N GLU A 52 14.53 15.81 -13.07
CA GLU A 52 15.83 16.10 -12.43
C GLU A 52 15.68 16.26 -10.90
N ARG A 53 14.61 16.93 -10.45
CA ARG A 53 14.28 17.12 -9.03
C ARG A 53 13.35 16.03 -8.48
N GLY A 54 13.31 14.87 -9.12
CA GLY A 54 12.55 13.72 -8.66
C GLY A 54 13.30 12.94 -7.59
N VAL A 55 12.54 12.49 -6.61
CA VAL A 55 13.02 11.62 -5.53
C VAL A 55 12.08 10.42 -5.43
N SER A 56 12.61 9.21 -5.56
CA SER A 56 11.87 7.97 -5.34
C SER A 56 12.18 7.41 -3.96
N LEU A 57 11.14 7.11 -3.19
CA LEU A 57 11.24 6.39 -1.92
C LEU A 57 10.89 4.92 -2.14
N GLY A 58 11.83 4.02 -1.88
CA GLY A 58 11.62 2.59 -1.92
C GLY A 58 11.90 1.92 -0.57
N VAL A 59 11.26 0.80 -0.29
CA VAL A 59 11.45 0.04 0.96
C VAL A 59 11.36 -1.46 0.74
N MET A 60 12.01 -2.24 1.62
CA MET A 60 11.88 -3.70 1.64
C MET A 60 10.54 -4.17 2.25
N SER A 61 9.78 -3.29 2.88
CA SER A 61 8.65 -3.64 3.76
C SER A 61 7.39 -4.12 3.02
N LYS A 62 7.15 -3.68 1.79
CA LYS A 62 5.89 -3.91 1.06
C LYS A 62 6.09 -4.93 -0.05
N SER A 63 6.50 -4.49 -1.23
CA SER A 63 6.66 -5.36 -2.41
C SER A 63 7.59 -6.54 -2.17
N PHE A 64 8.63 -6.35 -1.37
CA PHE A 64 9.56 -7.42 -0.99
C PHE A 64 9.12 -8.22 0.24
N ALA A 65 8.02 -7.85 0.92
CA ALA A 65 7.48 -8.53 2.11
C ALA A 65 8.48 -8.72 3.27
N MET A 66 9.46 -7.83 3.39
CA MET A 66 10.54 -7.88 4.38
C MET A 66 10.50 -6.70 5.36
N ALA A 67 9.32 -6.45 5.93
CA ALA A 67 9.08 -5.33 6.84
C ALA A 67 10.00 -5.34 8.08
N GLY A 68 10.40 -6.52 8.54
CA GLY A 68 11.29 -6.71 9.70
C GLY A 68 12.71 -6.19 9.48
N LEU A 69 13.18 -6.06 8.24
CA LEU A 69 14.54 -5.57 7.96
C LEU A 69 14.72 -4.07 8.27
N ARG A 70 13.65 -3.30 8.30
CA ARG A 70 13.66 -1.84 8.53
C ARG A 70 14.60 -1.10 7.57
N ILE A 71 14.64 -1.50 6.30
CA ILE A 71 15.49 -0.95 5.25
C ILE A 71 14.63 -0.32 4.16
N GLY A 72 15.05 0.86 3.72
CA GLY A 72 14.57 1.59 2.56
C GLY A 72 15.67 2.44 1.96
N TRP A 73 15.34 3.12 0.89
CA TRP A 73 16.26 3.99 0.15
C TRP A 73 15.56 5.20 -0.43
N LEU A 74 16.31 6.25 -0.63
CA LEU A 74 15.96 7.37 -1.49
C LEU A 74 16.84 7.30 -2.75
N ALA A 75 16.24 7.46 -3.90
CA ALA A 75 16.95 7.59 -5.17
C ALA A 75 16.63 8.95 -5.79
N THR A 76 17.64 9.68 -6.23
CA THR A 76 17.50 10.97 -6.89
C THR A 76 18.74 11.29 -7.73
N ARG A 77 18.59 12.11 -8.76
CA ARG A 77 19.69 12.67 -9.55
C ARG A 77 20.23 13.98 -8.95
N ASP A 78 19.46 14.63 -8.08
CA ASP A 78 19.88 15.83 -7.34
C ASP A 78 20.92 15.46 -6.27
N ARG A 79 22.20 15.59 -6.63
CA ARG A 79 23.32 15.28 -5.75
C ARG A 79 23.38 16.20 -4.52
N ALA A 80 23.05 17.48 -4.70
CA ALA A 80 23.06 18.44 -3.61
C ALA A 80 22.01 18.10 -2.56
N LEU A 81 20.81 17.67 -3.00
CA LEU A 81 19.78 17.15 -2.11
C LEU A 81 20.26 15.88 -1.38
N LEU A 82 20.86 14.94 -2.12
CA LEU A 82 21.33 13.68 -1.56
C LEU A 82 22.40 13.90 -0.46
N GLU A 83 23.33 14.81 -0.69
CA GLU A 83 24.37 15.18 0.30
C GLU A 83 23.74 15.79 1.57
N ARG A 84 22.74 16.66 1.42
CA ARG A 84 22.02 17.22 2.57
C ARG A 84 21.24 16.17 3.34
N VAL A 85 20.59 15.23 2.64
CA VAL A 85 19.86 14.09 3.27
C VAL A 85 20.84 13.18 4.01
N ALA A 86 22.01 12.88 3.42
CA ALA A 86 23.04 12.08 4.07
C ALA A 86 23.55 12.76 5.35
N ALA A 87 23.89 14.04 5.29
CA ALA A 87 24.30 14.81 6.47
C ALA A 87 23.23 14.84 7.56
N PHE A 88 21.95 14.99 7.18
CA PHE A 88 20.83 14.92 8.13
C PHE A 88 20.68 13.53 8.78
N LYS A 89 20.93 12.47 7.99
CA LYS A 89 20.89 11.08 8.48
C LYS A 89 21.91 10.85 9.59
N ASP A 90 23.07 11.48 9.56
CA ASP A 90 24.10 11.37 10.61
C ASP A 90 23.59 11.85 11.99
N TYR A 91 22.62 12.80 12.00
CA TYR A 91 21.98 13.28 13.23
C TYR A 91 20.79 12.44 13.69
N THR A 92 20.26 11.58 12.83
CA THR A 92 19.05 10.79 13.15
C THR A 92 19.36 9.33 13.44
N THR A 93 19.79 8.59 12.45
CA THR A 93 20.00 7.13 12.55
C THR A 93 21.44 6.70 12.39
N ILE A 94 22.33 7.59 11.96
CA ILE A 94 23.75 7.36 11.64
C ILE A 94 23.88 6.31 10.53
N CYS A 95 23.61 5.04 10.87
CA CYS A 95 23.66 3.90 9.94
C CYS A 95 22.45 2.98 10.13
N SER A 96 22.19 2.18 9.13
CA SER A 96 21.23 1.09 9.21
C SER A 96 21.91 -0.16 9.83
N SER A 97 21.12 -1.16 10.22
CA SER A 97 21.66 -2.44 10.67
C SER A 97 22.39 -3.16 9.53
N ALA A 98 23.69 -3.43 9.70
CA ALA A 98 24.50 -4.13 8.68
C ALA A 98 23.93 -5.51 8.29
N PRO A 99 23.46 -6.38 9.21
CA PRO A 99 22.75 -7.61 8.83
C PRO A 99 21.52 -7.34 7.95
N SER A 100 20.73 -6.30 8.25
CA SER A 100 19.56 -5.93 7.46
C SER A 100 19.93 -5.45 6.06
N GLU A 101 21.02 -4.70 5.90
CA GLU A 101 21.53 -4.26 4.60
C GLU A 101 22.00 -5.43 3.75
N ILE A 102 22.71 -6.40 4.35
CA ILE A 102 23.17 -7.61 3.66
C ILE A 102 21.96 -8.44 3.19
N LEU A 103 20.96 -8.64 4.05
CA LEU A 103 19.75 -9.38 3.70
C LEU A 103 18.93 -8.65 2.62
N ALA A 104 18.84 -7.32 2.69
CA ALA A 104 18.21 -6.51 1.65
C ALA A 104 18.94 -6.66 0.30
N LEU A 105 20.28 -6.65 0.30
CA LEU A 105 21.08 -6.83 -0.90
C LEU A 105 20.87 -8.23 -1.52
N ILE A 106 20.81 -9.28 -0.70
CA ILE A 106 20.51 -10.64 -1.15
C ILE A 106 19.13 -10.69 -1.80
N ALA A 107 18.11 -10.09 -1.14
CA ALA A 107 16.75 -10.05 -1.65
C ALA A 107 16.63 -9.25 -2.96
N LEU A 108 17.34 -8.12 -3.08
CA LEU A 108 17.38 -7.33 -4.32
C LEU A 108 18.06 -8.08 -5.48
N ARG A 109 19.10 -8.87 -5.21
CA ARG A 109 19.71 -9.76 -6.20
C ARG A 109 18.79 -10.89 -6.63
N ALA A 110 17.94 -11.38 -5.73
CA ALA A 110 16.91 -12.40 -5.98
C ALA A 110 15.51 -11.78 -6.22
N ARG A 111 15.44 -10.52 -6.65
CA ARG A 111 14.20 -9.72 -6.68
C ARG A 111 13.05 -10.41 -7.40
N GLU A 112 13.32 -11.07 -8.53
CA GLU A 112 12.25 -11.72 -9.33
C GLU A 112 11.55 -12.83 -8.51
N THR A 113 12.32 -13.67 -7.81
CA THR A 113 11.78 -14.73 -6.94
C THR A 113 10.94 -14.13 -5.81
N VAL A 114 11.45 -13.09 -5.14
CA VAL A 114 10.77 -12.44 -4.02
C VAL A 114 9.49 -11.74 -4.48
N LEU A 115 9.55 -10.98 -5.57
CA LEU A 115 8.41 -10.25 -6.12
C LEU A 115 7.34 -11.19 -6.68
N THR A 116 7.75 -12.28 -7.34
CA THR A 116 6.80 -13.30 -7.83
C THR A 116 5.99 -13.89 -6.67
N ARG A 117 6.64 -14.25 -5.56
CA ARG A 117 5.94 -14.72 -4.36
C ARG A 117 4.95 -13.68 -3.82
N SER A 118 5.38 -12.44 -3.69
CA SER A 118 4.54 -11.36 -3.16
C SER A 118 3.33 -11.08 -4.06
N ARG A 119 3.53 -11.04 -5.37
CA ARG A 119 2.45 -10.88 -6.37
C ARG A 119 1.47 -12.04 -6.32
N ALA A 120 1.96 -13.28 -6.30
CA ALA A 120 1.10 -14.46 -6.25
C ALA A 120 0.12 -14.45 -5.07
N ILE A 121 0.55 -13.95 -3.90
CA ILE A 121 -0.34 -13.82 -2.73
C ILE A 121 -1.44 -12.78 -3.00
N VAL A 122 -1.08 -11.63 -3.55
CA VAL A 122 -2.03 -10.56 -3.87
C VAL A 122 -3.01 -10.99 -4.96
N GLU A 123 -2.51 -11.62 -6.02
CA GLU A 123 -3.30 -12.15 -7.15
C GLU A 123 -4.28 -13.25 -6.72
N ALA A 124 -3.89 -14.10 -5.78
CA ALA A 124 -4.79 -15.12 -5.22
C ALA A 124 -5.87 -14.53 -4.32
N ASN A 125 -5.56 -13.47 -3.57
CA ASN A 125 -6.46 -12.89 -2.58
C ASN A 125 -7.46 -11.89 -3.16
N LEU A 126 -7.08 -11.17 -4.21
CA LEU A 126 -7.93 -10.11 -4.77
C LEU A 126 -9.27 -10.62 -5.30
N PRO A 127 -9.36 -11.75 -6.04
CA PRO A 127 -10.64 -12.33 -6.45
C PRO A 127 -11.54 -12.74 -5.27
N LEU A 128 -10.96 -13.15 -4.14
CA LEU A 128 -11.73 -13.48 -2.94
C LEU A 128 -12.41 -12.24 -2.34
N LEU A 129 -11.73 -11.09 -2.36
CA LEU A 129 -12.33 -9.82 -1.96
C LEU A 129 -13.41 -9.39 -2.97
N ASP A 130 -13.15 -9.50 -4.27
CA ASP A 130 -14.13 -9.18 -5.30
C ASP A 130 -15.44 -9.99 -5.08
N ALA A 131 -15.33 -11.31 -4.85
CA ALA A 131 -16.47 -12.16 -4.57
C ALA A 131 -17.18 -11.78 -3.26
N PHE A 132 -16.43 -11.62 -2.17
CA PHE A 132 -16.97 -11.24 -0.85
C PHE A 132 -17.84 -9.98 -0.91
N PHE A 133 -17.34 -8.92 -1.56
CA PHE A 133 -18.05 -7.65 -1.66
C PHE A 133 -19.22 -7.71 -2.66
N ALA A 134 -19.08 -8.49 -3.73
CA ALA A 134 -20.17 -8.69 -4.71
C ALA A 134 -21.36 -9.43 -4.10
N GLU A 135 -21.14 -10.33 -3.14
CA GLU A 135 -22.16 -11.05 -2.41
C GLU A 135 -22.89 -10.22 -1.34
N ARG A 136 -22.35 -9.05 -0.96
CA ARG A 136 -22.87 -8.21 0.14
C ARG A 136 -23.00 -6.74 -0.24
N PRO A 137 -23.72 -6.42 -1.35
CA PRO A 137 -23.83 -5.04 -1.85
C PRO A 137 -24.62 -4.13 -0.90
N GLU A 138 -25.49 -4.70 -0.03
CA GLU A 138 -26.25 -3.94 0.95
C GLU A 138 -25.37 -3.46 2.12
N ALA A 139 -24.32 -4.23 2.45
CA ALA A 139 -23.42 -3.92 3.57
C ALA A 139 -22.20 -3.10 3.16
N PHE A 140 -21.76 -3.23 1.90
CA PHE A 140 -20.48 -2.66 1.46
C PHE A 140 -20.54 -2.06 0.05
N VAL A 141 -19.79 -0.98 -0.14
CA VAL A 141 -19.42 -0.48 -1.48
C VAL A 141 -17.96 -0.82 -1.72
N TRP A 142 -17.71 -1.57 -2.79
CA TRP A 142 -16.38 -2.00 -3.21
C TRP A 142 -15.85 -1.18 -4.37
N VAL A 143 -14.69 -0.60 -4.20
CA VAL A 143 -13.88 -0.01 -5.28
C VAL A 143 -12.61 -0.84 -5.38
N ARG A 144 -12.51 -1.60 -6.46
CA ARG A 144 -11.36 -2.48 -6.69
C ARG A 144 -10.08 -1.67 -6.83
N PRO A 145 -9.04 -1.96 -6.05
CA PRO A 145 -7.75 -1.28 -6.17
C PRO A 145 -7.08 -1.60 -7.52
N ARG A 146 -6.12 -0.77 -7.93
CA ARG A 146 -5.31 -0.98 -9.15
C ARG A 146 -3.91 -1.50 -8.84
N ALA A 147 -3.44 -1.32 -7.61
CA ALA A 147 -2.10 -1.72 -7.19
C ALA A 147 -2.02 -1.92 -5.67
N GLY A 148 -0.94 -2.51 -5.22
CA GLY A 148 -0.63 -2.67 -3.80
C GLY A 148 -1.28 -3.90 -3.18
N SER A 149 -1.38 -3.88 -1.87
CA SER A 149 -1.94 -4.97 -1.06
C SER A 149 -2.95 -4.46 -0.02
N VAL A 150 -3.54 -3.29 -0.28
CA VAL A 150 -4.55 -2.64 0.57
C VAL A 150 -5.67 -2.07 -0.30
N ALA A 151 -6.89 -2.03 0.25
CA ALA A 151 -8.05 -1.41 -0.37
C ALA A 151 -8.90 -0.69 0.68
N PHE A 152 -9.83 0.17 0.22
CA PHE A 152 -10.58 1.07 1.09
C PHE A 152 -12.09 1.03 0.79
N PRO A 153 -12.76 -0.10 1.04
CA PRO A 153 -14.20 -0.22 0.88
C PRO A 153 -14.95 0.64 1.90
N ARG A 154 -16.24 0.90 1.60
CA ARG A 154 -17.13 1.64 2.49
C ARG A 154 -18.19 0.70 3.08
N LEU A 155 -18.43 0.81 4.38
CA LEU A 155 -19.54 0.19 5.09
C LEU A 155 -20.83 1.01 4.85
N THR A 156 -21.93 0.33 4.52
CA THR A 156 -23.24 0.93 4.21
C THR A 156 -24.36 0.43 5.09
N LEU A 157 -24.08 -0.36 6.12
CA LEU A 157 -25.07 -0.82 7.09
C LEU A 157 -25.72 0.37 7.79
N PRO A 158 -27.06 0.50 7.77
CA PRO A 158 -27.77 1.60 8.41
C PRO A 158 -27.50 1.66 9.92
N GLY A 159 -27.28 2.86 10.44
CA GLY A 159 -27.08 3.08 11.87
C GLY A 159 -25.76 2.57 12.46
N THR A 160 -24.86 2.00 11.61
CA THR A 160 -23.59 1.43 12.07
C THR A 160 -22.43 2.30 11.61
N THR A 161 -21.57 2.71 12.55
CA THR A 161 -20.30 3.35 12.22
C THR A 161 -19.24 2.29 11.94
N VAL A 162 -18.26 2.62 11.11
CA VAL A 162 -17.15 1.70 10.83
C VAL A 162 -16.25 1.50 12.05
N ASP A 163 -16.20 2.47 12.96
CA ASP A 163 -15.43 2.35 14.20
C ASP A 163 -16.07 1.32 15.14
N ASP A 164 -17.42 1.36 15.31
CA ASP A 164 -18.15 0.37 16.10
C ASP A 164 -18.08 -1.02 15.44
N PHE A 165 -18.32 -1.09 14.14
CA PHE A 165 -18.23 -2.35 13.37
C PHE A 165 -16.86 -3.01 13.53
N ALA A 166 -15.76 -2.24 13.42
CA ALA A 166 -14.41 -2.76 13.54
C ALA A 166 -14.09 -3.20 14.98
N ALA A 167 -14.57 -2.47 15.99
CA ALA A 167 -14.37 -2.83 17.39
C ALA A 167 -15.09 -4.14 17.73
N GLU A 168 -16.36 -4.27 17.35
CA GLU A 168 -17.16 -5.47 17.60
C GLU A 168 -16.62 -6.70 16.82
N LEU A 169 -16.13 -6.49 15.59
CA LEU A 169 -15.52 -7.54 14.78
C LEU A 169 -14.24 -8.11 15.44
N VAL A 170 -13.43 -7.26 16.04
CA VAL A 170 -12.24 -7.71 16.78
C VAL A 170 -12.63 -8.54 18.00
N GLU A 171 -13.64 -8.12 18.75
CA GLU A 171 -14.10 -8.83 19.96
C GLU A 171 -14.76 -10.17 19.60
N ALA A 172 -15.59 -10.19 18.56
CA ALA A 172 -16.34 -11.39 18.19
C ALA A 172 -15.50 -12.42 17.42
N GLU A 173 -14.69 -11.95 16.46
CA GLU A 173 -14.04 -12.82 15.46
C GLU A 173 -12.50 -12.72 15.45
N GLY A 174 -11.92 -11.79 16.20
CA GLY A 174 -10.47 -11.54 16.20
C GLY A 174 -9.95 -11.00 14.87
N VAL A 175 -10.79 -10.35 14.05
CA VAL A 175 -10.43 -9.77 12.76
C VAL A 175 -10.31 -8.26 12.88
N LEU A 176 -9.13 -7.73 12.56
CA LEU A 176 -8.84 -6.30 12.64
C LEU A 176 -9.02 -5.63 11.27
N LEU A 177 -9.96 -4.72 11.18
CA LEU A 177 -10.08 -3.72 10.12
C LEU A 177 -9.58 -2.37 10.64
N LEU A 178 -9.04 -1.52 9.76
CA LEU A 178 -8.60 -0.19 10.16
C LEU A 178 -9.59 0.87 9.68
N PRO A 179 -10.39 1.48 10.58
CA PRO A 179 -11.39 2.48 10.23
C PRO A 179 -10.80 3.70 9.52
N GLY A 180 -11.59 4.32 8.64
CA GLY A 180 -11.23 5.53 7.90
C GLY A 180 -10.94 6.73 8.80
N SER A 181 -11.57 6.78 9.98
CA SER A 181 -11.31 7.79 11.03
C SER A 181 -9.81 7.88 11.39
N ARG A 182 -9.08 6.75 11.34
CA ARG A 182 -7.63 6.69 11.60
C ARG A 182 -6.77 7.32 10.50
N PHE A 183 -7.38 7.63 9.35
CA PHE A 183 -6.77 8.37 8.24
C PHE A 183 -7.31 9.79 8.11
N GLY A 184 -8.11 10.26 9.09
CA GLY A 184 -8.82 11.55 9.01
C GLY A 184 -9.92 11.58 7.95
N HIS A 185 -10.39 10.43 7.46
CA HIS A 185 -11.44 10.33 6.46
C HIS A 185 -12.83 10.35 7.13
N PRO A 186 -13.71 11.30 6.78
CA PRO A 186 -15.01 11.46 7.45
C PRO A 186 -16.07 10.43 7.03
N GLY A 187 -15.81 9.66 5.96
CA GLY A 187 -16.73 8.64 5.47
C GLY A 187 -16.61 7.32 6.22
N ASN A 188 -17.62 6.47 6.06
CA ASN A 188 -17.72 5.18 6.74
C ASN A 188 -16.87 4.11 6.02
N HIS A 189 -15.58 4.41 5.76
CA HIS A 189 -14.65 3.54 5.05
C HIS A 189 -13.73 2.81 6.03
N PHE A 190 -13.15 1.69 5.58
CA PHE A 190 -12.13 0.96 6.31
C PHE A 190 -11.06 0.41 5.37
N ARG A 191 -9.84 0.31 5.89
CA ARG A 191 -8.78 -0.36 5.14
C ARG A 191 -8.80 -1.84 5.40
N VAL A 192 -8.80 -2.62 4.32
CA VAL A 192 -8.54 -4.07 4.31
C VAL A 192 -7.17 -4.33 3.68
N GLY A 193 -6.37 -5.18 4.33
CA GLY A 193 -5.08 -5.65 3.80
C GLY A 193 -5.23 -7.04 3.21
N PHE A 194 -4.69 -7.27 2.01
CA PHE A 194 -4.79 -8.56 1.32
C PHE A 194 -3.45 -9.12 0.81
N GLY A 195 -2.35 -8.64 1.38
CA GLY A 195 -1.00 -9.14 1.10
C GLY A 195 -0.53 -10.30 1.97
N ARG A 196 -1.44 -11.04 2.63
CA ARG A 196 -1.14 -12.15 3.54
C ARG A 196 -1.82 -13.44 3.09
N THR A 197 -1.18 -14.57 3.35
CA THR A 197 -1.69 -15.90 2.98
C THR A 197 -2.88 -16.35 3.84
N ASP A 198 -3.09 -15.74 5.01
CA ASP A 198 -4.18 -16.05 5.94
C ASP A 198 -5.47 -15.25 5.68
N LEU A 199 -5.50 -14.41 4.63
CA LEU A 199 -6.70 -13.64 4.26
C LEU A 199 -7.97 -14.51 4.13
N PRO A 200 -7.96 -15.70 3.50
CA PRO A 200 -9.18 -16.49 3.35
C PRO A 200 -9.86 -16.82 4.69
N VAL A 201 -9.07 -17.09 5.72
CA VAL A 201 -9.59 -17.36 7.08
C VAL A 201 -10.22 -16.09 7.68
N ALA A 202 -9.52 -14.97 7.60
CA ALA A 202 -10.04 -13.70 8.12
C ALA A 202 -11.30 -13.25 7.36
N LEU A 203 -11.34 -13.47 6.05
CA LEU A 203 -12.48 -13.11 5.20
C LEU A 203 -13.71 -13.98 5.51
N GLY A 204 -13.53 -15.27 5.78
CA GLY A 204 -14.62 -16.16 6.22
C GLY A 204 -15.23 -15.71 7.55
N ARG A 205 -14.41 -15.27 8.50
CA ARG A 205 -14.88 -14.72 9.79
C ARG A 205 -15.61 -13.38 9.60
N LEU A 206 -15.06 -12.50 8.77
CA LEU A 206 -15.72 -11.24 8.42
C LEU A 206 -17.06 -11.48 7.72
N ALA A 207 -17.16 -12.50 6.85
CA ALA A 207 -18.41 -12.89 6.20
C ALA A 207 -19.46 -13.32 7.23
N ALA A 208 -19.12 -14.26 8.11
CA ALA A 208 -20.03 -14.73 9.16
C ALA A 208 -20.54 -13.58 10.04
N PHE A 209 -19.64 -12.66 10.43
CA PHE A 209 -20.00 -11.49 11.22
C PHE A 209 -20.90 -10.50 10.48
N ALA A 210 -20.64 -10.23 9.20
CA ALA A 210 -21.46 -9.32 8.38
C ALA A 210 -22.84 -9.91 8.11
N ASP A 211 -22.94 -11.22 7.82
CA ASP A 211 -24.20 -11.91 7.51
C ASP A 211 -25.17 -11.90 8.71
N LEU A 212 -24.66 -12.00 9.95
CA LEU A 212 -25.46 -11.85 11.16
C LEU A 212 -26.08 -10.44 11.33
N ARG A 213 -25.58 -9.44 10.63
CA ARG A 213 -26.12 -8.06 10.67
C ARG A 213 -26.99 -7.72 9.48
N LEU A 214 -26.98 -8.56 8.46
CA LEU A 214 -27.85 -8.44 7.29
C LEU A 214 -29.18 -9.22 7.48
N GLY A 215 -29.17 -10.27 8.31
CA GLY A 215 -30.34 -11.12 8.60
C GLY A 215 -31.11 -10.72 9.79
#